data_b650e47ec2900d9ed069a196ee943ae6
#
_entry.id   b650e47ec2900d9ed069a196ee943ae6
#
_cell.length_a   1.000
_cell.length_b   1.000
_cell.length_c   1.000
_cell.angle_alpha   90.00
_cell.angle_beta   90.00
_cell.angle_gamma   90.00
#
_symmetry.space_group_name_H-M   'P 1'
#
loop_
_entity.id
_entity.type
_entity.pdbx_description
1 polymer ?
#
loop_
_entity_poly.entity_id
_entity_poly.type
_entity_poly.pdbx_seq_one_letter_code
_entity_poly.pdbx_strand_id
1 'polypeptide(L)'
;MTTIALIDDHLIVRSGFAQLLNLEPDFQVVAEFGSGREALAGLPGRGVQVCICDISMPDLSGLELLSQLPKGMATIMLSVHDSPALVEQALNAGARGFLSKRCSPDELIRS
;
A
#
# COMPACT_ATOMS: atom_id res chain seq x y z
N MET A 1 12.51 0.71 -13.50
CA MET A 1 11.42 1.51 -12.91
C MET A 1 10.56 0.63 -12.00
N THR A 2 10.27 1.10 -10.81
CA THR A 2 9.44 0.35 -9.86
C THR A 2 7.97 0.65 -10.11
N THR A 3 7.18 -0.39 -10.36
CA THR A 3 5.74 -0.26 -10.56
C THR A 3 5.02 -0.41 -9.23
N ILE A 4 4.09 0.52 -8.96
CA ILE A 4 3.45 0.66 -7.65
C ILE A 4 1.93 0.62 -7.82
N ALA A 5 1.26 -0.09 -6.90
CA ALA A 5 -0.19 -0.02 -6.74
C ALA A 5 -0.52 0.63 -5.40
N LEU A 6 -1.53 1.46 -5.37
CA LEU A 6 -2.03 2.10 -4.15
C LEU A 6 -3.42 1.55 -3.82
N ILE A 7 -3.61 1.15 -2.58
CA ILE A 7 -4.89 0.66 -2.07
C ILE A 7 -5.26 1.48 -0.85
N ASP A 8 -6.25 2.36 -1.00
CA ASP A 8 -6.68 3.26 0.07
C ASP A 8 -8.11 3.73 -0.24
N ASP A 9 -8.99 3.69 0.74
CA ASP A 9 -10.36 4.16 0.57
C ASP A 9 -10.49 5.70 0.68
N HIS A 10 -9.41 6.38 1.07
CA HIS A 10 -9.37 7.84 1.15
C HIS A 10 -8.86 8.40 -0.18
N LEU A 11 -9.77 8.82 -1.04
CA LEU A 11 -9.43 9.28 -2.40
C LEU A 11 -8.38 10.40 -2.40
N ILE A 12 -8.51 11.37 -1.51
CA ILE A 12 -7.59 12.52 -1.47
C ILE A 12 -6.17 12.08 -1.08
N VAL A 13 -6.06 11.23 -0.08
CA VAL A 13 -4.77 10.69 0.37
C VAL A 13 -4.14 9.85 -0.74
N ARG A 14 -4.91 8.95 -1.34
CA ARG A 14 -4.44 8.08 -2.42
C ARG A 14 -3.95 8.89 -3.61
N SER A 15 -4.74 9.88 -4.06
CA SER A 15 -4.37 10.72 -5.20
C SER A 15 -3.13 11.55 -4.91
N GLY A 16 -2.99 12.06 -3.68
CA GLY A 16 -1.82 12.82 -3.28
C GLY A 16 -0.55 11.97 -3.32
N PHE A 17 -0.59 10.77 -2.77
CA PHE A 17 0.56 9.85 -2.83
C PHE A 17 0.88 9.47 -4.27
N ALA A 18 -0.13 9.21 -5.09
CA ALA A 18 0.08 8.86 -6.49
C ALA A 18 0.83 9.96 -7.24
N GLN A 19 0.40 11.21 -7.08
CA GLN A 19 1.06 12.33 -7.73
C GLN A 19 2.52 12.49 -7.28
N LEU A 20 2.76 12.39 -5.99
CA LEU A 20 4.12 12.57 -5.44
C LEU A 20 5.05 11.43 -5.86
N LEU A 21 4.56 10.20 -5.85
CA LEU A 21 5.37 9.06 -6.27
C LEU A 21 5.68 9.11 -7.77
N ASN A 22 4.73 9.55 -8.59
CA ASN A 22 4.96 9.68 -10.03
C ASN A 22 5.94 10.79 -10.41
N LEU A 23 6.22 11.73 -9.51
CA LEU A 23 7.26 12.73 -9.73
C LEU A 23 8.67 12.15 -9.65
N GLU A 24 8.83 11.01 -8.99
CA GLU A 24 10.11 10.33 -8.90
C GLU A 24 10.39 9.57 -10.20
N PRO A 25 11.58 9.73 -10.81
CA PRO A 25 11.87 9.10 -12.10
C PRO A 25 11.94 7.58 -12.04
N ASP A 26 12.18 7.01 -10.85
CA ASP A 26 12.30 5.57 -10.68
C ASP A 26 10.99 4.88 -10.32
N PHE A 27 9.91 5.63 -10.13
CA PHE A 27 8.62 5.08 -9.70
C PHE A 27 7.52 5.37 -10.71
N GLN A 28 6.60 4.42 -10.83
CA GLN A 28 5.40 4.60 -11.64
C GLN A 28 4.21 3.96 -10.91
N VAL A 29 3.21 4.76 -10.59
CA VAL A 29 1.95 4.27 -10.04
C VAL A 29 1.10 3.78 -11.21
N VAL A 30 0.92 2.47 -11.31
CA VAL A 30 0.22 1.84 -12.43
C VAL A 30 -1.21 1.46 -12.10
N ALA A 31 -1.58 1.48 -10.83
CA ALA A 31 -2.93 1.12 -10.40
C ALA A 31 -3.28 1.79 -9.08
N GLU A 32 -4.56 2.14 -8.93
CA GLU A 32 -5.11 2.66 -7.69
C GLU A 32 -6.43 1.94 -7.42
N PHE A 33 -6.63 1.50 -6.19
CA PHE A 33 -7.84 0.81 -5.78
C PHE A 33 -8.43 1.47 -4.55
N GLY A 34 -9.74 1.63 -4.51
CA GLY A 34 -10.45 2.24 -3.40
C GLY A 34 -10.89 1.25 -2.32
N SER A 35 -10.68 -0.05 -2.53
CA SER A 35 -11.05 -1.08 -1.57
C SER A 35 -10.18 -2.32 -1.74
N GLY A 36 -10.19 -3.18 -0.71
CA GLY A 36 -9.47 -4.44 -0.77
C GLY A 36 -10.01 -5.38 -1.84
N ARG A 37 -11.32 -5.39 -2.03
CA ARG A 37 -11.96 -6.24 -3.06
C ARG A 37 -11.56 -5.82 -4.46
N GLU A 38 -11.54 -4.51 -4.73
CA GLU A 38 -11.08 -4.00 -6.01
C GLU A 38 -9.63 -4.42 -6.28
N ALA A 39 -8.79 -4.34 -5.24
CA ALA A 39 -7.39 -4.74 -5.36
C ALA A 39 -7.24 -6.22 -5.67
N LEU A 40 -7.99 -7.08 -5.00
CA LEU A 40 -7.93 -8.52 -5.24
C LEU A 40 -8.36 -8.88 -6.66
N ALA A 41 -9.33 -8.14 -7.21
CA ALA A 41 -9.80 -8.36 -8.57
C ALA A 41 -8.83 -7.81 -9.60
N GLY A 42 -8.17 -6.68 -9.32
CA GLY A 42 -7.38 -5.95 -10.30
C GLY A 42 -5.87 -6.16 -10.27
N LEU A 43 -5.29 -6.58 -9.15
CA LEU A 43 -3.84 -6.74 -9.03
C LEU A 43 -3.24 -7.90 -9.83
N PRO A 44 -3.87 -9.09 -9.86
CA PRO A 44 -3.26 -10.21 -10.58
C PRO A 44 -3.04 -9.87 -12.07
N GLY A 45 -1.82 -10.17 -12.56
CA GLY A 45 -1.48 -9.94 -13.96
C GLY A 45 -1.05 -8.55 -14.34
N ARG A 46 -1.00 -7.61 -13.39
CA ARG A 46 -0.59 -6.22 -13.68
C ARG A 46 0.92 -5.97 -13.59
N GLY A 47 1.68 -6.91 -13.11
CA GLY A 47 3.13 -6.74 -12.98
C GLY A 47 3.55 -5.73 -11.93
N VAL A 48 2.75 -5.57 -10.88
CA VAL A 48 3.05 -4.63 -9.79
C VAL A 48 4.16 -5.20 -8.91
N GLN A 49 5.18 -4.39 -8.67
CA GLN A 49 6.32 -4.77 -7.83
C GLN A 49 6.13 -4.41 -6.37
N VAL A 50 5.46 -3.28 -6.09
CA VAL A 50 5.24 -2.78 -4.74
C VAL A 50 3.77 -2.39 -4.59
N CYS A 51 3.17 -2.82 -3.49
CA CYS A 51 1.80 -2.45 -3.13
C CYS A 51 1.84 -1.63 -1.85
N ILE A 52 1.25 -0.45 -1.87
CA ILE A 52 1.12 0.40 -0.68
C ILE A 52 -0.35 0.34 -0.28
N CYS A 53 -0.62 -0.24 0.88
CA CYS A 53 -1.96 -0.61 1.30
C CYS A 53 -2.34 0.00 2.65
N ASP A 54 -3.52 0.60 2.72
CA ASP A 54 -4.11 1.06 3.97
C ASP A 54 -4.59 -0.13 4.80
N ILE A 55 -4.29 -0.14 6.09
CA ILE A 55 -4.77 -1.18 7.00
C ILE A 55 -6.27 -1.06 7.26
N SER A 56 -6.75 0.17 7.45
CA SER A 56 -8.13 0.41 7.90
C SER A 56 -9.04 0.70 6.71
N MET A 57 -9.60 -0.34 6.11
CA MET A 57 -10.58 -0.23 5.02
C MET A 57 -11.89 -0.90 5.43
N PRO A 58 -13.05 -0.36 5.01
CA PRO A 58 -14.34 -0.82 5.53
C PRO A 58 -14.75 -2.22 5.08
N ASP A 59 -14.34 -2.67 3.89
CA ASP A 59 -14.77 -3.95 3.34
C ASP A 59 -13.84 -5.10 3.72
N LEU A 60 -12.54 -4.84 3.73
CA LEU A 60 -11.52 -5.85 3.98
C LEU A 60 -10.31 -5.15 4.58
N SER A 61 -9.90 -5.54 5.77
CA SER A 61 -8.76 -4.90 6.40
C SER A 61 -7.47 -5.16 5.59
N GLY A 62 -6.53 -4.24 5.68
CA GLY A 62 -5.25 -4.40 5.00
C GLY A 62 -4.51 -5.67 5.44
N LEU A 63 -4.67 -6.07 6.70
CA LEU A 63 -4.05 -7.30 7.20
C LEU A 63 -4.64 -8.56 6.57
N GLU A 64 -5.96 -8.60 6.40
CA GLU A 64 -6.63 -9.69 5.71
C GLU A 64 -6.26 -9.72 4.24
N LEU A 65 -6.24 -8.54 3.62
CA LEU A 65 -5.86 -8.39 2.22
C LEU A 65 -4.44 -8.90 1.97
N LEU A 66 -3.52 -8.57 2.87
CA LEU A 66 -2.11 -8.95 2.75
C LEU A 66 -1.93 -10.46 2.60
N SER A 67 -2.71 -11.25 3.32
CA SER A 67 -2.63 -12.71 3.25
C SER A 67 -3.12 -13.26 1.90
N GLN A 68 -3.89 -12.49 1.15
CA GLN A 68 -4.49 -12.89 -0.13
C GLN A 68 -3.79 -12.29 -1.34
N LEU A 69 -2.82 -11.40 -1.13
CA LEU A 69 -2.11 -10.77 -2.24
C LEU A 69 -1.14 -11.73 -2.93
N PRO A 70 -0.83 -11.51 -4.22
CA PRO A 70 0.13 -12.35 -4.92
C PRO A 70 1.48 -12.37 -4.24
N LYS A 71 2.11 -13.53 -4.23
CA LYS A 71 3.47 -13.69 -3.71
C LYS A 71 4.46 -13.03 -4.66
N GLY A 72 5.55 -12.53 -4.11
CA GLY A 72 6.59 -11.87 -4.91
C GLY A 72 6.41 -10.36 -5.01
N MET A 73 5.28 -9.83 -4.56
CA MET A 73 5.03 -8.39 -4.51
C MET A 73 5.36 -7.88 -3.12
N ALA A 74 6.19 -6.85 -3.02
CA ALA A 74 6.48 -6.21 -1.74
C ALA A 74 5.28 -5.37 -1.29
N THR A 75 4.90 -5.47 -0.03
CA THR A 75 3.77 -4.71 0.51
C THR A 75 4.23 -3.80 1.63
N ILE A 76 3.85 -2.53 1.55
CA ILE A 76 4.06 -1.53 2.60
C ILE A 76 2.69 -1.15 3.14
N MET A 77 2.52 -1.28 4.45
CA MET A 77 1.26 -0.94 5.10
C MET A 77 1.26 0.51 5.56
N LEU A 78 0.14 1.19 5.37
CA LEU A 78 -0.08 2.55 5.87
C LEU A 78 -1.21 2.55 6.88
N SER A 79 -1.07 3.35 7.95
CA SER A 79 -2.12 3.49 8.95
C SER A 79 -2.03 4.85 9.62
N VAL A 80 -3.18 5.37 10.06
CA VAL A 80 -3.21 6.54 10.94
C VAL A 80 -2.83 6.17 12.37
N HIS A 81 -2.82 4.88 12.68
CA HIS A 81 -2.44 4.35 13.98
C HIS A 81 -1.08 3.67 13.86
N ASP A 82 -0.16 4.05 14.73
CA ASP A 82 1.21 3.51 14.73
C ASP A 82 1.51 2.70 15.99
N SER A 83 0.51 1.99 16.51
CA SER A 83 0.71 1.17 17.71
C SER A 83 1.71 0.04 17.41
N PRO A 84 2.59 -0.30 18.37
CA PRO A 84 3.53 -1.41 18.17
C PRO A 84 2.86 -2.74 17.85
N ALA A 85 1.67 -2.98 18.40
CA ALA A 85 0.93 -4.21 18.12
C ALA A 85 0.52 -4.31 16.66
N LEU A 86 0.05 -3.21 16.04
CA LEU A 86 -0.31 -3.20 14.62
C LEU A 86 0.91 -3.40 13.74
N VAL A 87 2.03 -2.77 14.07
CA VAL A 87 3.27 -2.92 13.32
C VAL A 87 3.70 -4.38 13.32
N GLU A 88 3.68 -5.01 14.50
CA GLU A 88 4.06 -6.41 14.66
C GLU A 88 3.13 -7.33 13.86
N GLN A 89 1.82 -7.11 13.91
CA GLN A 89 0.86 -7.89 13.14
C GLN A 89 1.10 -7.77 11.64
N ALA A 90 1.38 -6.57 11.15
CA ALA A 90 1.63 -6.34 9.73
C ALA A 90 2.90 -7.06 9.27
N LEU A 91 3.98 -6.95 10.03
CA LEU A 91 5.24 -7.60 9.70
C LEU A 91 5.12 -9.12 9.75
N ASN A 92 4.41 -9.65 10.74
CA ASN A 92 4.17 -11.08 10.87
C ASN A 92 3.30 -11.62 9.73
N ALA A 93 2.41 -10.80 9.19
CA ALA A 93 1.57 -11.17 8.05
C ALA A 93 2.29 -11.10 6.71
N GLY A 94 3.53 -10.60 6.68
CA GLY A 94 4.35 -10.58 5.48
C GLY A 94 4.62 -9.21 4.89
N ALA A 95 4.19 -8.13 5.56
CA ALA A 95 4.49 -6.77 5.09
C ALA A 95 5.99 -6.50 5.18
N ARG A 96 6.55 -5.84 4.18
CA ARG A 96 7.95 -5.45 4.18
C ARG A 96 8.22 -4.15 4.93
N GLY A 97 7.19 -3.33 5.07
CA GLY A 97 7.31 -2.07 5.79
C GLY A 97 5.98 -1.63 6.36
N PHE A 98 6.06 -0.70 7.28
CA PHE A 98 4.90 -0.10 7.92
C PHE A 98 5.18 1.38 8.13
N LEU A 99 4.30 2.23 7.62
CA LEU A 99 4.43 3.68 7.76
C LEU A 99 3.15 4.27 8.29
N SER A 100 3.28 5.33 9.07
CA SER A 100 2.13 6.13 9.48
C SER A 100 1.68 7.00 8.30
N LYS A 101 0.37 7.19 8.15
CA LYS A 101 -0.18 8.16 7.18
C LYS A 101 0.24 9.59 7.50
N ARG A 102 0.80 9.81 8.68
CA ARG A 102 1.35 11.11 9.09
C ARG A 102 2.77 11.33 8.59
N CYS A 103 3.41 10.30 8.05
CA CYS A 103 4.75 10.44 7.51
C CYS A 103 4.73 11.33 6.27
N SER A 104 5.87 11.95 5.97
CA SER A 104 6.01 12.70 4.74
C SER A 104 6.14 11.75 3.56
N PRO A 105 5.78 12.18 2.34
CA PRO A 105 6.03 11.37 1.15
C PRO A 105 7.49 10.99 0.98
N ASP A 106 8.41 11.81 1.44
CA ASP A 106 9.85 11.51 1.38
C ASP A 106 10.20 10.27 2.19
N GLU A 107 9.58 10.08 3.36
CA GLU A 107 9.79 8.89 4.17
C GLU A 107 9.29 7.64 3.45
N LEU A 108 8.16 7.74 2.76
CA LEU A 108 7.62 6.64 1.98
C LEU A 108 8.56 6.27 0.83
N ILE A 109 9.11 7.24 0.14
CA ILE A 109 10.04 7.03 -0.97
C ILE A 109 11.31 6.32 -0.50
N ARG A 110 11.79 6.66 0.69
CA ARG A 110 13.02 6.09 1.26
C ARG A 110 12.82 4.70 1.87
N SER A 111 11.60 4.30 2.09
CA SER A 111 11.34 3.02 2.78
C SER A 111 11.52 1.77 1.90
#